data_5a33fb1a7f93c01e5ccb1176fd3501c8
#
_entry.id   5a33fb1a7f93c01e5ccb1176fd3501c8
#
_cell.length_a   1.000
_cell.length_b   1.000
_cell.length_c   1.000
_cell.angle_alpha   90.00
_cell.angle_beta   90.00
_cell.angle_gamma   90.00
#
_symmetry.space_group_name_H-M   'P 1'
#
loop_
_entity.id
_entity.type
_entity.pdbx_description
1 polymer ?
#
loop_
_entity_poly.entity_id
_entity_poly.type
_entity_poly.pdbx_seq_one_letter_code
_entity_poly.pdbx_strand_id
1 'polypeptide(L)'
;LALGDSYTIGESVSEQERWPVQLTQKLRDSGYSVQSPKIIARTGWRTDELLTAMDEQLGEEKYDLVSILIGVNNQYQGRDLEQFQEELELIIQQAIQKSKNGAENVFVVSIPDYSVTPFAQGSDADEIAHEIMVYNERCMVTSSNYGVKYFYITDISEEAATNPNLVAGDGLHPSGEMYRLWVERIFPEVKQMLEE
;
A
#
# COMPACT_ATOMS: atom_id res chain seq x y z
N LEU A 1 -5.50 9.58 -5.10
CA LEU A 1 -4.35 8.97 -5.77
C LEU A 1 -3.88 7.76 -4.96
N ALA A 2 -3.65 6.61 -5.61
CA ALA A 2 -3.08 5.42 -4.98
C ALA A 2 -1.82 5.00 -5.74
N LEU A 3 -0.71 4.93 -5.02
CA LEU A 3 0.63 4.64 -5.53
C LEU A 3 1.11 3.28 -5.01
N GLY A 4 1.69 2.43 -5.86
CA GLY A 4 2.20 1.16 -5.38
C GLY A 4 2.55 0.13 -6.44
N ASP A 5 2.40 -1.12 -6.05
CA ASP A 5 2.71 -2.33 -6.83
C ASP A 5 1.48 -3.22 -7.07
N SER A 6 1.67 -4.54 -7.12
CA SER A 6 0.59 -5.50 -7.29
C SER A 6 -0.47 -5.45 -6.19
N TYR A 7 -0.09 -5.12 -4.97
CA TYR A 7 -1.02 -4.96 -3.86
C TYR A 7 -1.94 -3.74 -4.02
N THR A 8 -1.50 -2.72 -4.73
CA THR A 8 -2.31 -1.53 -5.00
C THR A 8 -3.12 -1.66 -6.29
N ILE A 9 -2.53 -2.24 -7.35
CA ILE A 9 -3.29 -2.52 -8.58
C ILE A 9 -4.35 -3.61 -8.37
N GLY A 10 -4.23 -4.42 -7.30
CA GLY A 10 -5.15 -5.50 -6.99
C GLY A 10 -4.99 -6.68 -7.94
N GLU A 11 -3.77 -7.23 -7.98
CA GLU A 11 -3.50 -8.43 -8.77
C GLU A 11 -4.43 -9.58 -8.32
N SER A 12 -4.94 -10.34 -9.31
CA SER A 12 -5.80 -11.51 -9.12
C SER A 12 -7.18 -11.26 -8.48
N VAL A 13 -7.61 -10.01 -8.33
CA VAL A 13 -8.97 -9.65 -7.93
C VAL A 13 -9.65 -8.76 -8.96
N SER A 14 -10.98 -8.67 -8.91
CA SER A 14 -11.73 -7.75 -9.76
C SER A 14 -11.45 -6.29 -9.39
N GLU A 15 -11.73 -5.36 -10.31
CA GLU A 15 -11.50 -3.94 -10.08
C GLU A 15 -12.23 -3.43 -8.82
N GLN A 16 -13.44 -3.90 -8.59
CA GLN A 16 -14.27 -3.51 -7.44
C GLN A 16 -13.71 -4.02 -6.11
N GLU A 17 -12.92 -5.08 -6.13
CA GLU A 17 -12.33 -5.68 -4.93
C GLU A 17 -10.99 -5.07 -4.54
N ARG A 18 -10.37 -4.23 -5.40
CA ARG A 18 -9.13 -3.51 -5.08
C ARG A 18 -9.32 -2.59 -3.89
N TRP A 19 -8.40 -2.60 -2.93
CA TRP A 19 -8.57 -1.81 -1.72
C TRP A 19 -8.74 -0.30 -1.95
N PRO A 20 -8.08 0.37 -2.95
CA PRO A 20 -8.33 1.79 -3.19
C PRO A 20 -9.76 2.06 -3.71
N VAL A 21 -10.32 1.11 -4.46
CA VAL A 21 -11.70 1.19 -4.97
C VAL A 21 -12.69 0.95 -3.83
N GLN A 22 -12.47 -0.05 -2.99
CA GLN A 22 -13.29 -0.30 -1.81
C GLN A 22 -13.27 0.87 -0.82
N LEU A 23 -12.09 1.48 -0.57
CA LEU A 23 -11.97 2.69 0.26
C LEU A 23 -12.80 3.84 -0.31
N THR A 24 -12.70 4.07 -1.62
CA THR A 24 -13.47 5.10 -2.31
C THR A 24 -14.97 4.85 -2.19
N GLN A 25 -15.41 3.60 -2.37
CA GLN A 25 -16.81 3.24 -2.21
C GLN A 25 -17.31 3.47 -0.79
N LYS A 26 -16.53 3.06 0.21
CA LYS A 26 -16.87 3.27 1.63
C LYS A 26 -16.96 4.75 2.01
N LEU A 27 -16.12 5.61 1.42
CA LEU A 27 -16.22 7.06 1.56
C LEU A 27 -17.52 7.60 0.95
N ARG A 28 -17.89 7.15 -0.26
CA ARG A 28 -19.15 7.52 -0.91
C ARG A 28 -20.37 7.12 -0.08
N ASP A 29 -20.36 5.90 0.44
CA ASP A 29 -21.44 5.37 1.31
C ASP A 29 -21.57 6.16 2.61
N SER A 30 -20.50 6.85 3.01
CA SER A 30 -20.46 7.75 4.18
C SER A 30 -20.80 9.22 3.83
N GLY A 31 -21.20 9.48 2.59
CA GLY A 31 -21.69 10.81 2.16
C GLY A 31 -20.64 11.71 1.52
N TYR A 32 -19.41 11.24 1.31
CA TYR A 32 -18.39 12.02 0.61
C TYR A 32 -18.57 11.96 -0.91
N SER A 33 -18.39 13.11 -1.58
CA SER A 33 -18.32 13.15 -3.03
C SER A 33 -16.91 12.81 -3.51
N VAL A 34 -16.66 11.55 -3.83
CA VAL A 34 -15.34 11.04 -4.20
C VAL A 34 -15.36 10.48 -5.62
N GLN A 35 -14.38 10.88 -6.43
CA GLN A 35 -14.16 10.30 -7.76
C GLN A 35 -13.53 8.92 -7.65
N SER A 36 -13.52 8.16 -8.75
CA SER A 36 -12.75 6.92 -8.82
C SER A 36 -11.27 7.19 -8.59
N PRO A 37 -10.55 6.33 -7.87
CA PRO A 37 -9.16 6.58 -7.57
C PRO A 37 -8.31 6.54 -8.85
N LYS A 38 -7.39 7.49 -9.01
CA LYS A 38 -6.28 7.33 -9.95
C LYS A 38 -5.29 6.37 -9.29
N ILE A 39 -4.97 5.29 -9.97
CA ILE A 39 -4.02 4.27 -9.49
C ILE A 39 -2.80 4.31 -10.39
N ILE A 40 -1.63 4.55 -9.80
CA ILE A 40 -0.31 4.41 -10.43
C ILE A 40 0.38 3.27 -9.72
N ALA A 41 0.20 2.08 -10.25
CA ALA A 41 0.70 0.85 -9.68
C ALA A 41 0.78 -0.24 -10.76
N ARG A 42 1.73 -1.16 -10.61
CA ARG A 42 1.89 -2.31 -11.49
C ARG A 42 2.51 -3.49 -10.74
N THR A 43 2.11 -4.69 -11.12
CA THR A 43 2.69 -5.94 -10.64
C THR A 43 4.20 -5.96 -10.85
N GLY A 44 4.93 -6.29 -9.79
CA GLY A 44 6.39 -6.42 -9.82
C GLY A 44 7.15 -5.12 -9.58
N TRP A 45 6.51 -3.95 -9.53
CA TRP A 45 7.21 -2.69 -9.34
C TRP A 45 7.89 -2.58 -7.98
N ARG A 46 9.12 -2.10 -8.05
CA ARG A 46 9.93 -1.62 -6.95
C ARG A 46 9.76 -0.11 -6.79
N THR A 47 10.40 0.45 -5.78
CA THR A 47 10.41 1.89 -5.52
C THR A 47 10.97 2.71 -6.67
N ASP A 48 12.06 2.29 -7.33
CA ASP A 48 12.67 2.98 -8.48
C ASP A 48 11.73 3.02 -9.70
N GLU A 49 10.99 1.94 -9.95
CA GLU A 49 10.02 1.85 -11.04
C GLU A 49 8.77 2.69 -10.76
N LEU A 50 8.31 2.72 -9.50
CA LEU A 50 7.22 3.59 -9.09
C LEU A 50 7.60 5.07 -9.23
N LEU A 51 8.81 5.49 -8.82
CA LEU A 51 9.30 6.86 -9.01
C LEU A 51 9.27 7.25 -10.48
N THR A 52 9.79 6.40 -11.36
CA THR A 52 9.76 6.65 -12.82
C THR A 52 8.32 6.83 -13.31
N ALA A 53 7.40 5.97 -12.88
CA ALA A 53 6.00 6.07 -13.28
C ALA A 53 5.31 7.32 -12.72
N MET A 54 5.67 7.75 -11.50
CA MET A 54 5.17 9.01 -10.94
C MET A 54 5.63 10.20 -11.77
N ASP A 55 6.90 10.27 -12.16
CA ASP A 55 7.43 11.34 -13.01
C ASP A 55 6.76 11.41 -14.40
N GLU A 56 6.42 10.26 -14.96
CA GLU A 56 5.77 10.16 -16.27
C GLU A 56 4.26 10.45 -16.25
N GLN A 57 3.56 10.08 -15.16
CA GLN A 57 2.09 10.03 -15.14
C GLN A 57 1.44 11.10 -14.26
N LEU A 58 2.20 11.74 -13.36
CA LEU A 58 1.69 12.82 -12.51
C LEU A 58 1.85 14.17 -13.24
N GLY A 59 0.69 14.78 -13.57
CA GLY A 59 0.61 16.15 -14.07
C GLY A 59 0.58 17.19 -12.95
N GLU A 60 -0.05 18.34 -13.22
CA GLU A 60 -0.17 19.44 -12.26
C GLU A 60 -1.31 19.24 -11.24
N GLU A 61 -2.20 18.24 -11.47
CA GLU A 61 -3.33 18.00 -10.59
C GLU A 61 -2.90 17.61 -9.17
N LYS A 62 -3.72 18.03 -8.20
CA LYS A 62 -3.57 17.67 -6.80
C LYS A 62 -4.77 16.86 -6.30
N TYR A 63 -4.51 16.03 -5.31
CA TYR A 63 -5.45 15.05 -4.78
C TYR A 63 -5.81 15.39 -3.33
N ASP A 64 -7.05 15.13 -2.95
CA ASP A 64 -7.52 15.29 -1.57
C ASP A 64 -6.96 14.21 -0.65
N LEU A 65 -6.56 13.07 -1.21
CA LEU A 65 -5.97 11.95 -0.48
C LEU A 65 -4.95 11.23 -1.36
N VAL A 66 -3.79 10.91 -0.80
CA VAL A 66 -2.74 10.15 -1.47
C VAL A 66 -2.31 8.98 -0.60
N SER A 67 -2.27 7.78 -1.16
CA SER A 67 -1.81 6.57 -0.46
C SER A 67 -0.61 5.94 -1.16
N ILE A 68 0.26 5.30 -0.37
CA ILE A 68 1.47 4.61 -0.81
C ILE A 68 1.50 3.21 -0.19
N LEU A 69 1.66 2.17 -1.03
CA LEU A 69 1.98 0.82 -0.60
C LEU A 69 2.96 0.22 -1.61
N ILE A 70 4.23 0.13 -1.23
CA ILE A 70 5.34 -0.29 -2.09
C ILE A 70 6.45 -0.90 -1.24
N GLY A 71 7.25 -1.80 -1.82
CA GLY A 71 8.48 -2.29 -1.21
C GLY A 71 8.60 -3.81 -1.14
N VAL A 72 7.51 -4.57 -1.30
CA VAL A 72 7.59 -6.04 -1.30
C VAL A 72 8.53 -6.56 -2.39
N ASN A 73 8.54 -5.93 -3.57
CA ASN A 73 9.41 -6.35 -4.66
C ASN A 73 10.88 -5.94 -4.44
N ASN A 74 11.15 -4.89 -3.67
CA ASN A 74 12.51 -4.58 -3.23
C ASN A 74 13.03 -5.69 -2.30
N GLN A 75 12.23 -6.12 -1.32
CA GLN A 75 12.56 -7.22 -0.42
C GLN A 75 12.71 -8.54 -1.21
N TYR A 76 11.72 -8.92 -2.01
CA TYR A 76 11.71 -10.18 -2.77
C TYR A 76 12.92 -10.33 -3.71
N GLN A 77 13.43 -9.21 -4.26
CA GLN A 77 14.59 -9.18 -5.14
C GLN A 77 15.90 -8.94 -4.39
N GLY A 78 15.91 -8.91 -3.06
CA GLY A 78 17.10 -8.72 -2.25
C GLY A 78 17.78 -7.37 -2.51
N ARG A 79 16.99 -6.30 -2.73
CA ARG A 79 17.52 -4.96 -2.99
C ARG A 79 18.07 -4.34 -1.71
N ASP A 80 19.01 -3.45 -1.88
CA ASP A 80 19.63 -2.72 -0.77
C ASP A 80 18.59 -1.92 0.03
N LEU A 81 18.60 -2.07 1.35
CA LEU A 81 17.62 -1.46 2.25
C LEU A 81 17.82 0.06 2.39
N GLU A 82 19.04 0.56 2.29
CA GLU A 82 19.31 2.00 2.34
C GLU A 82 18.81 2.66 1.05
N GLN A 83 19.06 2.04 -0.10
CA GLN A 83 18.51 2.50 -1.37
C GLN A 83 16.97 2.50 -1.35
N PHE A 84 16.35 1.45 -0.81
CA PHE A 84 14.90 1.42 -0.64
C PHE A 84 14.39 2.60 0.19
N GLN A 85 15.05 2.92 1.30
CA GLN A 85 14.67 4.03 2.16
C GLN A 85 14.79 5.37 1.42
N GLU A 86 15.90 5.62 0.73
CA GLU A 86 16.12 6.86 -0.04
C GLU A 86 15.04 7.04 -1.12
N GLU A 87 14.70 5.98 -1.84
CA GLU A 87 13.66 6.00 -2.86
C GLU A 87 12.26 6.19 -2.25
N LEU A 88 11.97 5.58 -1.09
CA LEU A 88 10.72 5.79 -0.36
C LEU A 88 10.57 7.24 0.12
N GLU A 89 11.64 7.86 0.58
CA GLU A 89 11.66 9.28 0.95
C GLU A 89 11.28 10.17 -0.24
N LEU A 90 11.83 9.90 -1.43
CA LEU A 90 11.48 10.63 -2.65
C LEU A 90 9.99 10.42 -3.04
N ILE A 91 9.49 9.19 -2.93
CA ILE A 91 8.07 8.89 -3.19
C ILE A 91 7.17 9.68 -2.24
N ILE A 92 7.48 9.68 -0.93
CA ILE A 92 6.71 10.43 0.08
C ILE A 92 6.76 11.93 -0.21
N GLN A 93 7.91 12.50 -0.53
CA GLN A 93 8.04 13.92 -0.87
C GLN A 93 7.19 14.30 -2.09
N GLN A 94 7.23 13.50 -3.15
CA GLN A 94 6.38 13.71 -4.33
C GLN A 94 4.89 13.57 -3.99
N ALA A 95 4.51 12.57 -3.19
CA ALA A 95 3.14 12.38 -2.73
C ALA A 95 2.62 13.59 -1.93
N ILE A 96 3.44 14.14 -1.03
CA ILE A 96 3.13 15.37 -0.28
C ILE A 96 2.92 16.55 -1.23
N GLN A 97 3.77 16.70 -2.26
CA GLN A 97 3.60 17.75 -3.27
C GLN A 97 2.31 17.58 -4.09
N LYS A 98 1.84 16.35 -4.27
CA LYS A 98 0.58 16.04 -5.00
C LYS A 98 -0.66 16.07 -4.12
N SER A 99 -0.50 16.12 -2.82
CA SER A 99 -1.62 16.33 -1.89
C SER A 99 -2.03 17.81 -1.83
N LYS A 100 -3.32 18.10 -1.68
CA LYS A 100 -3.84 19.45 -1.48
C LYS A 100 -3.49 20.00 -0.09
N ASN A 101 -3.46 19.12 0.92
CA ASN A 101 -3.19 19.47 2.33
C ASN A 101 -1.79 19.00 2.79
N GLY A 102 -0.87 18.78 1.85
CA GLY A 102 0.49 18.38 2.21
C GLY A 102 0.52 16.99 2.88
N ALA A 103 1.35 16.83 3.90
CA ALA A 103 1.55 15.55 4.59
C ALA A 103 0.29 15.02 5.30
N GLU A 104 -0.59 15.91 5.75
CA GLU A 104 -1.80 15.55 6.51
C GLU A 104 -2.73 14.62 5.76
N ASN A 105 -2.78 14.72 4.41
CA ASN A 105 -3.62 13.88 3.57
C ASN A 105 -2.82 12.87 2.75
N VAL A 106 -1.62 12.50 3.23
CA VAL A 106 -0.81 11.40 2.69
C VAL A 106 -0.71 10.29 3.73
N PHE A 107 -0.80 9.05 3.29
CA PHE A 107 -0.55 7.90 4.17
C PHE A 107 0.21 6.78 3.48
N VAL A 108 0.97 6.05 4.27
CA VAL A 108 1.66 4.82 3.87
C VAL A 108 0.96 3.64 4.52
N VAL A 109 0.76 2.58 3.76
CA VAL A 109 0.24 1.29 4.24
C VAL A 109 1.40 0.32 4.34
N SER A 110 1.47 -0.46 5.43
CA SER A 110 2.51 -1.47 5.61
C SER A 110 2.47 -2.53 4.51
N ILE A 111 3.63 -3.10 4.20
CA ILE A 111 3.77 -4.23 3.30
C ILE A 111 3.15 -5.46 3.98
N PRO A 112 2.22 -6.18 3.32
CA PRO A 112 1.67 -7.43 3.86
C PRO A 112 2.74 -8.52 3.91
N ASP A 113 2.63 -9.40 4.89
CA ASP A 113 3.49 -10.58 5.01
C ASP A 113 2.97 -11.70 4.10
N TYR A 114 3.76 -12.06 3.10
CA TYR A 114 3.42 -13.16 2.20
C TYR A 114 4.05 -14.50 2.64
N SER A 115 4.84 -14.54 3.71
CA SER A 115 5.49 -15.75 4.21
C SER A 115 4.50 -16.87 4.54
N VAL A 116 3.28 -16.49 4.91
CA VAL A 116 2.18 -17.41 5.29
C VAL A 116 1.35 -17.90 4.10
N THR A 117 1.66 -17.45 2.89
CA THR A 117 0.87 -17.76 1.69
C THR A 117 1.35 -19.06 1.01
N PRO A 118 0.50 -19.72 0.20
CA PRO A 118 0.92 -20.87 -0.61
C PRO A 118 2.14 -20.59 -1.49
N PHE A 119 2.32 -19.36 -1.98
CA PHE A 119 3.46 -18.94 -2.79
C PHE A 119 4.80 -19.13 -2.07
N ALA A 120 4.84 -18.90 -0.76
CA ALA A 120 6.04 -19.01 0.04
C ALA A 120 6.39 -20.47 0.41
N GLN A 121 5.58 -21.45 0.01
CA GLN A 121 5.86 -22.86 0.31
C GLN A 121 7.21 -23.28 -0.25
N GLY A 122 8.07 -23.81 0.65
CA GLY A 122 9.43 -24.22 0.31
C GLY A 122 10.50 -23.13 0.45
N SER A 123 10.11 -21.92 0.79
CA SER A 123 11.01 -20.82 1.21
C SER A 123 11.15 -20.80 2.74
N ASP A 124 12.13 -20.05 3.23
CA ASP A 124 12.27 -19.78 4.66
C ASP A 124 11.25 -18.71 5.08
N ALA A 125 10.13 -19.15 5.66
CA ALA A 125 9.05 -18.25 6.05
C ALA A 125 9.47 -17.29 7.18
N ASP A 126 10.31 -17.75 8.11
CA ASP A 126 10.81 -16.90 9.21
C ASP A 126 11.74 -15.80 8.68
N GLU A 127 12.58 -16.11 7.69
CA GLU A 127 13.43 -15.12 7.02
C GLU A 127 12.58 -14.07 6.26
N ILE A 128 11.60 -14.50 5.48
CA ILE A 128 10.70 -13.59 4.76
C ILE A 128 9.96 -12.67 5.72
N ALA A 129 9.35 -13.22 6.77
CA ALA A 129 8.63 -12.43 7.78
C ALA A 129 9.54 -11.41 8.47
N HIS A 130 10.77 -11.81 8.81
CA HIS A 130 11.75 -10.91 9.41
C HIS A 130 12.14 -9.77 8.45
N GLU A 131 12.41 -10.07 7.19
CA GLU A 131 12.76 -9.05 6.21
C GLU A 131 11.59 -8.08 5.96
N ILE A 132 10.35 -8.57 5.83
CA ILE A 132 9.15 -7.72 5.72
C ILE A 132 9.01 -6.80 6.94
N MET A 133 9.25 -7.31 8.14
CA MET A 133 9.26 -6.50 9.37
C MET A 133 10.28 -5.36 9.28
N VAL A 134 11.52 -5.64 8.83
CA VAL A 134 12.57 -4.63 8.66
C VAL A 134 12.18 -3.55 7.64
N TYR A 135 11.62 -3.94 6.49
CA TYR A 135 11.12 -3.00 5.50
C TYR A 135 9.96 -2.15 6.04
N ASN A 136 9.05 -2.76 6.79
CA ASN A 136 7.93 -2.06 7.44
C ASN A 136 8.38 -1.08 8.52
N GLU A 137 9.44 -1.40 9.26
CA GLU A 137 10.07 -0.46 10.20
C GLU A 137 10.62 0.77 9.46
N ARG A 138 11.28 0.59 8.30
CA ARG A 138 11.73 1.71 7.46
C ARG A 138 10.54 2.55 6.97
N CYS A 139 9.47 1.92 6.51
CA CYS A 139 8.25 2.62 6.10
C CYS A 139 7.67 3.47 7.24
N MET A 140 7.56 2.91 8.44
CA MET A 140 7.02 3.59 9.62
C MET A 140 7.89 4.79 10.04
N VAL A 141 9.20 4.59 10.14
CA VAL A 141 10.14 5.64 10.56
C VAL A 141 10.17 6.77 9.53
N THR A 142 10.27 6.42 8.24
CA THR A 142 10.27 7.42 7.16
C THR A 142 8.96 8.20 7.14
N SER A 143 7.82 7.54 7.23
CA SER A 143 6.51 8.22 7.32
C SER A 143 6.45 9.21 8.48
N SER A 144 6.91 8.80 9.67
CA SER A 144 6.97 9.65 10.86
C SER A 144 7.84 10.89 10.66
N ASN A 145 9.01 10.73 10.01
CA ASN A 145 9.94 11.84 9.75
C ASN A 145 9.35 12.91 8.84
N TYR A 146 8.42 12.53 7.96
CA TYR A 146 7.74 13.45 7.04
C TYR A 146 6.35 13.89 7.53
N GLY A 147 5.93 13.47 8.73
CA GLY A 147 4.60 13.78 9.27
C GLY A 147 3.46 13.11 8.51
N VAL A 148 3.76 12.00 7.84
CA VAL A 148 2.80 11.21 7.05
C VAL A 148 2.23 10.09 7.92
N LYS A 149 0.94 9.81 7.80
CA LYS A 149 0.28 8.74 8.54
C LYS A 149 0.78 7.37 8.05
N TYR A 150 0.98 6.46 8.98
CA TYR A 150 1.33 5.06 8.69
C TYR A 150 0.24 4.12 9.20
N PHE A 151 -0.28 3.26 8.33
CA PHE A 151 -1.27 2.24 8.68
C PHE A 151 -0.66 0.85 8.64
N TYR A 152 -0.67 0.18 9.78
CA TYR A 152 -0.20 -1.19 9.91
C TYR A 152 -1.34 -2.17 9.60
N ILE A 153 -1.16 -2.99 8.55
CA ILE A 153 -2.12 -4.02 8.11
C ILE A 153 -1.45 -5.40 7.99
N THR A 154 -0.15 -5.49 8.26
CA THR A 154 0.62 -6.74 8.08
C THR A 154 0.04 -7.86 8.92
N ASP A 155 -0.39 -7.60 10.16
CA ASP A 155 -1.05 -8.56 11.04
C ASP A 155 -2.35 -9.14 10.44
N ILE A 156 -3.08 -8.38 9.62
CA ILE A 156 -4.25 -8.90 8.90
C ILE A 156 -3.80 -9.92 7.85
N SER A 157 -2.68 -9.66 7.15
CA SER A 157 -2.16 -10.61 6.16
C SER A 157 -1.69 -11.91 6.79
N GLU A 158 -1.15 -11.87 8.00
CA GLU A 158 -0.72 -13.05 8.76
C GLU A 158 -1.90 -13.98 9.11
N GLU A 159 -3.13 -13.48 9.21
CA GLU A 159 -4.32 -14.30 9.41
C GLU A 159 -4.54 -15.32 8.27
N ALA A 160 -3.96 -15.11 7.10
CA ALA A 160 -4.01 -16.05 5.98
C ALA A 160 -3.39 -17.42 6.31
N ALA A 161 -2.52 -17.50 7.31
CA ALA A 161 -1.98 -18.77 7.82
C ALA A 161 -3.09 -19.75 8.24
N THR A 162 -4.21 -19.24 8.74
CA THR A 162 -5.34 -20.04 9.23
C THR A 162 -6.63 -19.82 8.45
N ASN A 163 -6.69 -18.77 7.63
CA ASN A 163 -7.84 -18.43 6.80
C ASN A 163 -7.46 -18.28 5.32
N PRO A 164 -7.50 -19.36 4.53
CA PRO A 164 -7.11 -19.34 3.12
C PRO A 164 -8.00 -18.45 2.25
N ASN A 165 -9.20 -18.07 2.71
CA ASN A 165 -10.08 -17.14 1.97
C ASN A 165 -9.51 -15.72 1.87
N LEU A 166 -8.49 -15.40 2.65
CA LEU A 166 -7.80 -14.11 2.61
C LEU A 166 -6.79 -14.01 1.46
N VAL A 167 -6.45 -15.14 0.83
CA VAL A 167 -5.54 -15.18 -0.32
C VAL A 167 -6.34 -15.35 -1.61
N ALA A 168 -5.96 -14.61 -2.64
CA ALA A 168 -6.55 -14.73 -3.97
C ALA A 168 -6.21 -16.07 -4.64
N GLY A 169 -6.85 -16.34 -5.78
CA GLY A 169 -6.71 -17.63 -6.48
C GLY A 169 -5.31 -17.96 -7.01
N ASP A 170 -4.40 -17.00 -7.03
CA ASP A 170 -3.00 -17.19 -7.42
C ASP A 170 -2.11 -17.74 -6.28
N GLY A 171 -2.64 -17.80 -5.06
CA GLY A 171 -1.93 -18.30 -3.90
C GLY A 171 -0.90 -17.33 -3.29
N LEU A 172 -0.92 -16.05 -3.69
CA LEU A 172 0.03 -15.02 -3.24
C LEU A 172 -0.68 -13.75 -2.79
N HIS A 173 -1.46 -13.13 -3.70
CA HIS A 173 -2.00 -11.80 -3.48
C HIS A 173 -3.21 -11.83 -2.55
N PRO A 174 -3.52 -10.71 -1.89
CA PRO A 174 -4.72 -10.59 -1.07
C PRO A 174 -6.00 -10.82 -1.85
N SER A 175 -6.96 -11.49 -1.25
CA SER A 175 -8.33 -11.56 -1.77
C SER A 175 -9.07 -10.25 -1.57
N GLY A 176 -10.23 -10.08 -2.24
CA GLY A 176 -11.12 -8.96 -2.01
C GLY A 176 -11.57 -8.85 -0.55
N GLU A 177 -11.68 -9.97 0.16
CA GLU A 177 -12.01 -10.00 1.59
C GLU A 177 -10.85 -9.46 2.46
N MET A 178 -9.60 -9.83 2.18
CA MET A 178 -8.45 -9.25 2.88
C MET A 178 -8.39 -7.74 2.64
N TYR A 179 -8.56 -7.28 1.41
CA TYR A 179 -8.62 -5.85 1.10
C TYR A 179 -9.76 -5.12 1.83
N ARG A 180 -10.91 -5.77 2.01
CA ARG A 180 -12.02 -5.24 2.81
C ARG A 180 -11.60 -5.02 4.27
N LEU A 181 -10.90 -5.98 4.88
CA LEU A 181 -10.39 -5.85 6.25
C LEU A 181 -9.37 -4.71 6.38
N TRP A 182 -8.47 -4.53 5.39
CA TRP A 182 -7.57 -3.38 5.38
C TRP A 182 -8.35 -2.07 5.35
N VAL A 183 -9.34 -1.97 4.46
CA VAL A 183 -10.17 -0.77 4.33
C VAL A 183 -10.93 -0.49 5.63
N GLU A 184 -11.45 -1.50 6.30
CA GLU A 184 -12.13 -1.32 7.59
C GLU A 184 -11.20 -0.75 8.68
N ARG A 185 -9.95 -1.20 8.71
CA ARG A 185 -8.95 -0.71 9.65
C ARG A 185 -8.57 0.75 9.39
N ILE A 186 -8.31 1.11 8.13
CA ILE A 186 -7.79 2.45 7.79
C ILE A 186 -8.89 3.51 7.70
N PHE A 187 -10.12 3.13 7.38
CA PHE A 187 -11.22 4.04 7.05
C PHE A 187 -11.54 5.08 8.12
N PRO A 188 -11.60 4.76 9.43
CA PRO A 188 -11.95 5.75 10.46
C PRO A 188 -10.98 6.93 10.49
N GLU A 189 -9.68 6.65 10.37
CA GLU A 189 -8.65 7.68 10.38
C GLU A 189 -8.55 8.41 9.04
N VAL A 190 -8.73 7.72 7.91
CA VAL A 190 -8.82 8.37 6.59
C VAL A 190 -10.00 9.34 6.55
N LYS A 191 -11.12 9.00 7.16
CA LYS A 191 -12.25 9.90 7.30
C LYS A 191 -11.88 11.16 8.07
N GLN A 192 -11.19 11.01 9.20
CA GLN A 192 -10.70 12.14 10.01
C GLN A 192 -9.74 13.01 9.20
N MET A 193 -8.79 12.46 8.47
CA MET A 193 -7.86 13.20 7.60
C MET A 193 -8.55 14.06 6.55
N LEU A 194 -9.77 13.69 6.12
CA LEU A 194 -10.55 14.47 5.14
C LEU A 194 -11.44 15.54 5.78
N GLU A 195 -11.61 15.51 7.10
CA GLU A 195 -12.43 16.48 7.87
C GLU A 195 -11.58 17.61 8.47
N GLU A 196 -10.26 17.45 8.54
CA GLU A 196 -9.28 18.44 8.99
C GLU A 196 -8.83 19.37 7.85
#